data_e4e583160166d87f0eae3a2988523225
#
_entry.id   e4e583160166d87f0eae3a2988523225
#
_cell.length_a   1.000
_cell.length_b   1.000
_cell.length_c   1.000
_cell.angle_alpha   90.00
_cell.angle_beta   90.00
_cell.angle_gamma   90.00
#
_symmetry.space_group_name_H-M   'P 1'
#
loop_
_entity.id
_entity.type
_entity.pdbx_description
1 polymer ?
#
loop_
_entity_poly.entity_id
_entity_poly.type
_entity_poly.pdbx_seq_one_letter_code
_entity_poly.pdbx_strand_id
1 'polypeptide(L)'
;PPDAPTGYIVECDLQYPDHLHDLHNDYPMAAEHLTISREMLSPFATSLLDPRRPWKPSKKLTPNLMDKTKYVTHYRNLQLYTKHGLVISKIHRILSFQQRPWLKPWIELCNEQRRAATSEFHSDLAKLQANATFGKTCEQVRNRVNIRLIADTNKLLKAVSKPTFRQSEIVNDELVMVRGARLKVKLDKPIAVGFTILEISKLIMYRFYYEYLKAKYVERCTLLFTDTDSLCCLIETQDLYEDMSENLDHFDTSNFASNHAQYSTQNKRVLGKFKSETGSSPPKEFVGLRAKMYSLHVPSAPSKSQKKAKGIKKHFVNKHVRHQQFVDVLRRATEHTTSKFRCFRSTKHVINTVEMSKLCLCAFDDKRYILDDGVRTLAYGHYLLRK
;
A
#
# COMPACT_ATOMS: atom_id res chain seq x y z
N PRO A 1 -6.11 27.99 3.14
CA PRO A 1 -5.56 27.71 1.81
C PRO A 1 -4.54 26.56 1.85
N PRO A 2 -4.35 25.77 0.75
CA PRO A 2 -3.40 24.66 0.71
C PRO A 2 -1.95 25.08 1.02
N ASP A 3 -1.58 26.28 0.64
CA ASP A 3 -0.22 26.83 0.78
C ASP A 3 -0.12 27.85 1.91
N ALA A 4 -1.03 27.80 2.87
CA ALA A 4 -0.96 28.65 4.06
C ALA A 4 0.34 28.38 4.83
N PRO A 5 0.95 29.41 5.47
CA PRO A 5 2.17 29.21 6.26
C PRO A 5 1.97 28.34 7.48
N THR A 6 0.72 28.16 7.93
CA THR A 6 0.35 27.31 9.06
C THR A 6 -0.53 26.15 8.59
N GLY A 7 -0.10 24.93 8.88
CA GLY A 7 -0.86 23.70 8.66
C GLY A 7 -1.39 23.13 9.97
N TYR A 8 -2.30 22.16 9.87
CA TYR A 8 -2.98 21.55 11.01
C TYR A 8 -3.10 20.04 10.85
N ILE A 9 -2.89 19.32 11.95
CA ILE A 9 -3.31 17.93 12.13
C ILE A 9 -4.47 17.98 13.12
N VAL A 10 -5.58 17.35 12.76
CA VAL A 10 -6.84 17.42 13.52
C VAL A 10 -7.22 16.02 13.99
N GLU A 11 -7.53 15.90 15.28
CA GLU A 11 -8.19 14.72 15.87
C GLU A 11 -9.67 15.04 16.00
N CYS A 12 -10.52 14.32 15.28
CA CYS A 12 -11.96 14.59 15.21
C CYS A 12 -12.78 13.31 15.11
N ASP A 13 -14.08 13.43 15.38
CA ASP A 13 -15.07 12.42 15.07
C ASP A 13 -15.72 12.79 13.73
N LEU A 14 -15.88 11.79 12.85
CA LEU A 14 -16.49 11.94 11.53
C LEU A 14 -17.68 11.01 11.41
N GLN A 15 -18.82 11.57 11.04
CA GLN A 15 -19.98 10.79 10.61
C GLN A 15 -19.87 10.46 9.13
N TYR A 16 -20.24 9.25 8.77
CA TYR A 16 -20.28 8.76 7.41
C TYR A 16 -21.74 8.52 6.99
N PRO A 17 -22.44 9.51 6.38
CA PRO A 17 -23.85 9.41 6.04
C PRO A 17 -24.16 8.27 5.07
N ASP A 18 -25.28 7.57 5.29
CA ASP A 18 -25.69 6.40 4.49
C ASP A 18 -25.85 6.69 2.99
N HIS A 19 -26.28 7.89 2.62
CA HIS A 19 -26.44 8.29 1.22
C HIS A 19 -25.12 8.37 0.44
N LEU A 20 -23.99 8.35 1.12
CA LEU A 20 -22.66 8.31 0.50
C LEU A 20 -22.13 6.88 0.30
N HIS A 21 -22.76 5.88 0.90
CA HIS A 21 -22.22 4.53 0.97
C HIS A 21 -22.06 3.90 -0.41
N ASP A 22 -23.04 4.03 -1.29
CA ASP A 22 -22.96 3.49 -2.65
C ASP A 22 -21.86 4.19 -3.47
N LEU A 23 -21.79 5.53 -3.40
CA LEU A 23 -20.77 6.31 -4.10
C LEU A 23 -19.36 6.02 -3.60
N HIS A 24 -19.19 5.81 -2.30
CA HIS A 24 -17.90 5.62 -1.67
C HIS A 24 -17.53 4.14 -1.44
N ASN A 25 -18.40 3.19 -1.82
CA ASN A 25 -18.16 1.77 -1.59
C ASN A 25 -16.80 1.30 -2.11
N ASP A 26 -16.42 1.69 -3.31
CA ASP A 26 -15.18 1.20 -3.95
C ASP A 26 -13.92 1.78 -3.30
N TYR A 27 -13.96 3.04 -2.89
CA TYR A 27 -12.81 3.75 -2.31
C TYR A 27 -13.18 4.58 -1.08
N PRO A 28 -13.60 3.95 0.04
CA PRO A 28 -13.97 4.68 1.25
C PRO A 28 -12.91 5.66 1.71
N MET A 29 -13.35 6.86 2.10
CA MET A 29 -12.48 7.87 2.69
C MET A 29 -12.18 7.54 4.16
N ALA A 30 -11.19 8.21 4.75
CA ALA A 30 -10.84 8.07 6.15
C ALA A 30 -10.59 6.60 6.58
N ALA A 31 -9.77 5.86 5.81
CA ALA A 31 -9.41 4.49 6.14
C ALA A 31 -8.72 4.39 7.51
N GLU A 32 -9.05 3.39 8.29
CA GLU A 32 -8.52 3.18 9.64
C GLU A 32 -8.08 1.74 9.90
N HIS A 33 -7.38 1.54 11.02
CA HIS A 33 -7.00 0.20 11.46
C HIS A 33 -8.17 -0.45 12.20
N LEU A 34 -8.79 -1.42 11.55
CA LEU A 34 -9.91 -2.20 12.08
C LEU A 34 -9.51 -3.65 12.34
N THR A 35 -10.01 -4.22 13.42
CA THR A 35 -9.94 -5.66 13.68
C THR A 35 -11.25 -6.28 13.22
N ILE A 36 -11.21 -7.03 12.13
CA ILE A 36 -12.39 -7.76 11.65
C ILE A 36 -12.62 -8.96 12.56
N SER A 37 -13.79 -9.06 13.13
CA SER A 37 -14.21 -10.24 13.90
C SER A 37 -14.81 -11.31 12.98
N ARG A 38 -15.02 -12.51 13.49
CA ARG A 38 -15.57 -13.60 12.68
C ARG A 38 -17.01 -13.33 12.25
N GLU A 39 -17.76 -12.67 13.09
CA GLU A 39 -19.17 -12.29 12.86
C GLU A 39 -19.31 -11.22 11.75
N MET A 40 -18.27 -10.47 11.52
CA MET A 40 -18.21 -9.48 10.43
C MET A 40 -17.94 -10.11 9.05
N LEU A 41 -17.40 -11.34 9.01
CA LEU A 41 -17.16 -12.02 7.74
C LEU A 41 -18.50 -12.42 7.10
N SER A 42 -18.53 -12.38 5.76
CA SER A 42 -19.69 -12.89 5.03
C SER A 42 -19.80 -14.42 5.13
N PRO A 43 -20.99 -15.01 4.90
CA PRO A 43 -21.15 -16.44 4.79
C PRO A 43 -20.21 -17.05 3.74
N PHE A 44 -20.08 -16.39 2.59
CA PHE A 44 -19.15 -16.78 1.53
C PHE A 44 -17.69 -16.79 2.02
N ALA A 45 -17.21 -15.69 2.62
CA ALA A 45 -15.84 -15.65 3.16
C ALA A 45 -15.61 -16.70 4.24
N THR A 46 -16.62 -16.97 5.08
CA THR A 46 -16.55 -17.99 6.13
C THR A 46 -16.44 -19.40 5.53
N SER A 47 -17.12 -19.69 4.43
CA SER A 47 -17.04 -21.00 3.75
C SER A 47 -15.65 -21.30 3.17
N LEU A 48 -14.84 -20.25 2.91
CA LEU A 48 -13.48 -20.38 2.39
C LEU A 48 -12.42 -20.65 3.47
N LEU A 49 -12.80 -20.65 4.75
CA LEU A 49 -11.86 -20.89 5.83
C LEU A 49 -11.46 -22.38 5.90
N ASP A 50 -10.15 -22.65 5.86
CA ASP A 50 -9.63 -24.00 6.06
C ASP A 50 -9.74 -24.41 7.54
N PRO A 51 -10.52 -25.46 7.89
CA PRO A 51 -10.63 -25.91 9.28
C PRO A 51 -9.29 -26.28 9.93
N ARG A 52 -8.33 -26.71 9.12
CA ARG A 52 -6.97 -27.09 9.58
C ARG A 52 -6.08 -25.89 9.84
N ARG A 53 -6.46 -24.70 9.39
CA ARG A 53 -5.73 -23.44 9.54
C ARG A 53 -6.66 -22.37 10.09
N PRO A 54 -6.92 -22.37 11.41
CA PRO A 54 -7.88 -21.44 12.00
C PRO A 54 -7.47 -20.00 11.70
N TRP A 55 -8.40 -19.27 11.08
CA TRP A 55 -8.23 -17.83 10.88
C TRP A 55 -8.30 -17.12 12.23
N LYS A 56 -7.40 -16.14 12.40
CA LYS A 56 -7.37 -15.31 13.61
C LYS A 56 -7.59 -13.84 13.24
N PRO A 57 -8.47 -13.14 13.98
CA PRO A 57 -8.62 -11.72 13.84
C PRO A 57 -7.27 -10.99 13.94
N SER A 58 -7.04 -10.04 13.08
CA SER A 58 -5.84 -9.21 13.11
C SER A 58 -6.16 -7.76 12.73
N LYS A 59 -5.55 -6.82 13.43
CA LYS A 59 -5.72 -5.39 13.15
C LYS A 59 -5.06 -5.03 11.83
N LYS A 60 -5.84 -4.53 10.88
CA LYS A 60 -5.41 -4.18 9.51
C LYS A 60 -5.93 -2.81 9.12
N LEU A 61 -5.18 -2.11 8.28
CA LEU A 61 -5.71 -0.92 7.61
C LEU A 61 -6.82 -1.36 6.65
N THR A 62 -8.04 -0.90 6.92
CA THR A 62 -9.25 -1.31 6.22
C THR A 62 -10.06 -0.08 5.85
N PRO A 63 -10.25 0.21 4.54
CA PRO A 63 -11.23 1.18 4.12
C PRO A 63 -12.64 0.71 4.50
N ASN A 64 -13.39 1.56 5.22
CA ASN A 64 -14.73 1.22 5.70
C ASN A 64 -15.62 2.47 5.74
N LEU A 65 -16.93 2.27 5.83
CA LEU A 65 -17.98 3.30 5.80
C LEU A 65 -18.59 3.55 7.18
N MET A 66 -17.93 3.09 8.25
CA MET A 66 -18.35 3.37 9.62
C MET A 66 -18.01 4.80 10.01
N ASP A 67 -18.72 5.35 10.98
CA ASP A 67 -18.33 6.57 11.66
C ASP A 67 -16.94 6.45 12.29
N LYS A 68 -16.22 7.54 12.37
CA LYS A 68 -14.85 7.58 12.91
C LYS A 68 -14.82 8.28 14.25
N THR A 69 -14.18 7.67 15.22
CA THR A 69 -13.98 8.24 16.56
C THR A 69 -12.51 8.57 16.76
N LYS A 70 -12.22 9.82 17.15
CA LYS A 70 -10.84 10.32 17.37
C LYS A 70 -9.92 10.05 16.18
N TYR A 71 -10.44 10.23 14.99
CA TYR A 71 -9.67 10.06 13.75
C TYR A 71 -8.67 11.20 13.60
N VAL A 72 -7.41 10.85 13.35
CA VAL A 72 -6.33 11.83 13.17
C VAL A 72 -6.03 11.98 11.70
N THR A 73 -6.17 13.20 11.17
CA THR A 73 -5.92 13.49 9.76
C THR A 73 -5.31 14.87 9.55
N HIS A 74 -4.69 15.05 8.39
CA HIS A 74 -4.20 16.34 7.95
C HIS A 74 -5.39 17.21 7.50
N TYR A 75 -5.38 18.52 7.80
CA TYR A 75 -6.50 19.42 7.50
C TYR A 75 -6.94 19.41 6.04
N ARG A 76 -6.01 19.21 5.09
CA ARG A 76 -6.34 19.15 3.66
C ARG A 76 -7.17 17.92 3.29
N ASN A 77 -6.90 16.77 3.93
CA ASN A 77 -7.75 15.60 3.77
C ASN A 77 -9.11 15.81 4.41
N LEU A 78 -9.15 16.44 5.58
CA LEU A 78 -10.41 16.77 6.25
C LEU A 78 -11.28 17.68 5.37
N GLN A 79 -10.69 18.70 4.73
CA GLN A 79 -11.38 19.55 3.74
C GLN A 79 -11.94 18.75 2.57
N LEU A 80 -11.18 17.76 2.06
CA LEU A 80 -11.66 16.88 1.01
C LEU A 80 -12.82 16.02 1.50
N TYR A 81 -12.70 15.41 2.68
CA TYR A 81 -13.74 14.55 3.25
C TYR A 81 -15.05 15.31 3.45
N THR A 82 -14.99 16.52 3.98
CA THR A 82 -16.21 17.37 4.14
C THR A 82 -16.77 17.83 2.81
N LYS A 83 -15.92 18.14 1.82
CA LYS A 83 -16.37 18.45 0.44
C LYS A 83 -17.16 17.29 -0.16
N HIS A 84 -16.79 16.04 0.16
CA HIS A 84 -17.46 14.83 -0.32
C HIS A 84 -18.52 14.29 0.67
N GLY A 85 -18.97 15.12 1.60
CA GLY A 85 -20.18 14.87 2.39
C GLY A 85 -19.96 14.22 3.76
N LEU A 86 -18.73 13.89 4.18
CA LEU A 86 -18.48 13.47 5.56
C LEU A 86 -18.72 14.66 6.51
N VAL A 87 -19.30 14.39 7.68
CA VAL A 87 -19.67 15.43 8.65
C VAL A 87 -18.74 15.35 9.85
N ILE A 88 -18.13 16.49 10.22
CA ILE A 88 -17.36 16.60 11.47
C ILE A 88 -18.37 16.78 12.60
N SER A 89 -18.49 15.79 13.48
CA SER A 89 -19.38 15.85 14.64
C SER A 89 -18.70 16.43 15.88
N LYS A 90 -17.39 16.23 16.03
CA LYS A 90 -16.61 16.75 17.16
C LYS A 90 -15.13 16.92 16.80
N ILE A 91 -14.54 18.00 17.30
CA ILE A 91 -13.08 18.21 17.27
C ILE A 91 -12.55 18.01 18.67
N HIS A 92 -11.54 17.12 18.82
CA HIS A 92 -10.91 16.80 20.12
C HIS A 92 -9.63 17.57 20.33
N ARG A 93 -8.74 17.60 19.31
CA ARG A 93 -7.43 18.26 19.39
C ARG A 93 -7.03 18.80 18.03
N ILE A 94 -6.27 19.89 18.06
CA ILE A 94 -5.63 20.46 16.88
C ILE A 94 -4.17 20.68 17.19
N LEU A 95 -3.30 20.14 16.34
CA LEU A 95 -1.87 20.43 16.32
C LEU A 95 -1.60 21.39 15.16
N SER A 96 -1.16 22.60 15.47
CA SER A 96 -0.70 23.56 14.44
C SER A 96 0.81 23.43 14.21
N PHE A 97 1.24 23.68 12.99
CA PHE A 97 2.66 23.66 12.63
C PHE A 97 2.96 24.64 11.51
N GLN A 98 4.20 25.14 11.48
CA GLN A 98 4.69 25.93 10.36
C GLN A 98 5.03 24.99 9.19
N GLN A 99 4.52 25.31 8.02
CA GLN A 99 4.80 24.52 6.81
C GLN A 99 5.67 25.32 5.84
N ARG A 100 6.67 24.62 5.31
CA ARG A 100 7.61 25.15 4.33
C ARG A 100 8.03 24.05 3.35
N PRO A 101 8.36 24.35 2.11
CA PRO A 101 8.85 23.36 1.14
C PRO A 101 10.33 23.03 1.34
N TRP A 102 10.75 22.77 2.59
CA TRP A 102 12.16 22.61 2.95
C TRP A 102 12.81 21.34 2.39
N LEU A 103 12.02 20.29 2.07
CA LEU A 103 12.52 19.09 1.38
C LEU A 103 12.52 19.22 -0.13
N LYS A 104 11.94 20.28 -0.69
CA LYS A 104 11.82 20.47 -2.15
C LYS A 104 13.17 20.38 -2.87
N PRO A 105 14.24 21.10 -2.46
CA PRO A 105 15.51 21.03 -3.16
C PRO A 105 16.12 19.62 -3.20
N TRP A 106 15.97 18.86 -2.10
CA TRP A 106 16.45 17.48 -2.03
C TRP A 106 15.68 16.55 -2.97
N ILE A 107 14.36 16.65 -2.98
CA ILE A 107 13.51 15.82 -3.84
C ILE A 107 13.71 16.18 -5.31
N GLU A 108 13.89 17.44 -5.64
CA GLU A 108 14.24 17.91 -6.99
C GLU A 108 15.58 17.33 -7.45
N LEU A 109 16.61 17.37 -6.61
CA LEU A 109 17.90 16.73 -6.89
C LEU A 109 17.76 15.23 -7.15
N CYS A 110 17.01 14.49 -6.31
CA CYS A 110 16.78 13.08 -6.54
C CYS A 110 16.03 12.81 -7.86
N ASN A 111 15.07 13.65 -8.21
CA ASN A 111 14.33 13.53 -9.48
C ASN A 111 15.20 13.87 -10.70
N GLU A 112 16.09 14.85 -10.60
CA GLU A 112 17.05 15.20 -11.64
C GLU A 112 18.04 14.06 -11.88
N GLN A 113 18.63 13.52 -10.80
CA GLN A 113 19.50 12.34 -10.88
C GLN A 113 18.79 11.15 -11.52
N ARG A 114 17.53 10.95 -11.17
CA ARG A 114 16.70 9.88 -11.75
C ARG A 114 16.40 10.12 -13.24
N ARG A 115 16.19 11.37 -13.66
CA ARG A 115 15.99 11.74 -15.08
C ARG A 115 17.26 11.56 -15.90
N ALA A 116 18.40 11.97 -15.34
CA ALA A 116 19.72 11.86 -15.96
C ALA A 116 20.32 10.45 -15.92
N ALA A 117 19.70 9.49 -15.18
CA ALA A 117 20.23 8.15 -15.00
C ALA A 117 20.35 7.40 -16.33
N THR A 118 21.55 6.92 -16.64
CA THR A 118 21.87 6.10 -17.83
C THR A 118 21.70 4.61 -17.61
N SER A 119 21.51 4.17 -16.36
CA SER A 119 21.28 2.76 -15.99
C SER A 119 20.09 2.63 -15.02
N GLU A 120 19.47 1.44 -15.00
CA GLU A 120 18.41 1.10 -14.06
C GLU A 120 18.89 1.23 -12.61
N PHE A 121 20.13 0.83 -12.33
CA PHE A 121 20.75 0.95 -11.00
C PHE A 121 20.74 2.40 -10.50
N HIS A 122 21.23 3.36 -11.29
CA HIS A 122 21.27 4.76 -10.89
C HIS A 122 19.86 5.35 -10.72
N SER A 123 18.92 4.96 -11.59
CA SER A 123 17.52 5.37 -11.47
C SER A 123 16.88 4.86 -10.17
N ASP A 124 17.13 3.58 -9.82
CA ASP A 124 16.61 2.97 -8.60
C ASP A 124 17.29 3.51 -7.34
N LEU A 125 18.60 3.82 -7.41
CA LEU A 125 19.32 4.45 -6.31
C LEU A 125 18.73 5.84 -5.99
N ALA A 126 18.50 6.67 -6.97
CA ALA A 126 17.90 8.00 -6.78
C ALA A 126 16.47 7.89 -6.20
N LYS A 127 15.68 6.92 -6.67
CA LYS A 127 14.36 6.60 -6.09
C LYS A 127 14.47 6.14 -4.63
N LEU A 128 15.45 5.29 -4.32
CA LEU A 128 15.69 4.81 -2.96
C LEU A 128 16.07 5.94 -2.02
N GLN A 129 16.90 6.89 -2.45
CA GLN A 129 17.31 8.05 -1.65
C GLN A 129 16.11 8.90 -1.23
N ALA A 130 15.21 9.23 -2.16
CA ALA A 130 13.99 9.96 -1.87
C ALA A 130 13.07 9.20 -0.89
N ASN A 131 12.84 7.91 -1.14
CA ASN A 131 11.99 7.07 -0.30
C ASN A 131 12.59 6.82 1.09
N ALA A 132 13.92 6.65 1.19
CA ALA A 132 14.61 6.46 2.46
C ALA A 132 14.54 7.70 3.36
N THR A 133 14.60 8.90 2.79
CA THR A 133 14.42 10.15 3.51
C THR A 133 13.04 10.20 4.16
N PHE A 134 11.97 9.95 3.41
CA PHE A 134 10.61 9.80 3.94
C PHE A 134 10.54 8.71 5.01
N GLY A 135 10.99 7.49 4.69
CA GLY A 135 10.92 6.35 5.61
C GLY A 135 11.63 6.62 6.94
N LYS A 136 12.74 7.36 6.91
CA LYS A 136 13.50 7.70 8.10
C LYS A 136 12.78 8.66 9.05
N THR A 137 11.90 9.51 8.55
CA THR A 137 11.05 10.36 9.39
C THR A 137 10.03 9.57 10.21
N CYS A 138 9.58 8.42 9.69
CA CYS A 138 8.60 7.53 10.33
C CYS A 138 9.24 6.36 11.10
N GLU A 139 10.58 6.36 11.31
CA GLU A 139 11.26 5.26 11.97
C GLU A 139 10.75 5.05 13.41
N GLN A 140 10.28 3.83 13.70
CA GLN A 140 9.90 3.43 15.06
C GLN A 140 11.15 3.15 15.90
N VAL A 141 11.71 4.19 16.50
CA VAL A 141 12.97 4.13 17.27
C VAL A 141 12.91 3.22 18.50
N ARG A 142 11.70 2.94 19.04
CA ARG A 142 11.51 1.98 20.13
C ARG A 142 11.88 0.56 19.74
N ASN A 143 11.80 0.21 18.45
CA ASN A 143 12.11 -1.12 17.92
C ASN A 143 13.61 -1.31 17.63
N ARG A 144 14.43 -0.27 17.80
CA ARG A 144 15.88 -0.41 17.64
C ARG A 144 16.43 -1.36 18.69
N VAL A 145 17.23 -2.31 18.26
CA VAL A 145 17.92 -3.28 19.11
C VAL A 145 19.34 -2.79 19.44
N ASN A 146 19.84 -3.16 20.62
CA ASN A 146 21.23 -2.96 21.00
C ASN A 146 21.95 -4.29 20.83
N ILE A 147 22.59 -4.47 19.68
CA ILE A 147 23.38 -5.67 19.36
C ILE A 147 24.85 -5.28 19.27
N ARG A 148 25.70 -6.11 19.86
CA ARG A 148 27.17 -6.02 19.78
C ARG A 148 27.71 -7.35 19.31
N LEU A 149 28.63 -7.32 18.38
CA LEU A 149 29.46 -8.46 17.99
C LEU A 149 30.78 -8.34 18.74
N ILE A 150 31.14 -9.33 19.50
CA ILE A 150 32.28 -9.30 20.45
C ILE A 150 33.14 -10.55 20.19
N ALA A 151 34.41 -10.30 19.88
CA ALA A 151 35.44 -11.35 19.70
C ALA A 151 36.36 -11.49 20.92
N ASP A 152 36.40 -10.45 21.78
CA ASP A 152 37.27 -10.43 22.97
C ASP A 152 36.54 -10.98 24.18
N THR A 153 37.11 -11.98 24.86
CA THR A 153 36.54 -12.67 26.02
C THR A 153 36.26 -11.70 27.20
N ASN A 154 37.18 -10.76 27.49
CA ASN A 154 37.03 -9.86 28.61
C ASN A 154 35.89 -8.86 28.32
N LYS A 155 35.77 -8.39 27.07
CA LYS A 155 34.65 -7.54 26.65
C LYS A 155 33.33 -8.30 26.68
N LEU A 156 33.35 -9.58 26.35
CA LEU A 156 32.18 -10.46 26.43
C LEU A 156 31.70 -10.59 27.86
N LEU A 157 32.58 -10.96 28.79
CA LEU A 157 32.24 -11.07 30.22
C LEU A 157 31.66 -9.77 30.75
N LYS A 158 32.30 -8.63 30.46
CA LYS A 158 31.76 -7.31 30.80
C LYS A 158 30.40 -7.00 30.19
N ALA A 159 30.12 -7.50 29.01
CA ALA A 159 28.84 -7.25 28.34
C ALA A 159 27.73 -8.12 28.92
N VAL A 160 27.97 -9.38 29.21
CA VAL A 160 26.96 -10.30 29.78
C VAL A 160 26.69 -10.04 31.26
N SER A 161 27.66 -9.50 31.98
CA SER A 161 27.49 -9.11 33.41
C SER A 161 26.66 -7.82 33.63
N LYS A 162 26.29 -7.12 32.54
CA LYS A 162 25.49 -5.89 32.67
C LYS A 162 24.04 -6.18 33.02
N PRO A 163 23.37 -5.41 33.89
CA PRO A 163 21.93 -5.56 34.13
C PRO A 163 21.07 -5.40 32.87
N THR A 164 21.61 -4.78 31.83
CA THR A 164 20.95 -4.59 30.52
C THR A 164 21.09 -5.79 29.60
N PHE A 165 21.83 -6.82 29.98
CA PHE A 165 21.94 -8.04 29.19
C PHE A 165 20.60 -8.72 28.99
N ARG A 166 20.33 -9.22 27.79
CA ARG A 166 19.10 -9.93 27.43
C ARG A 166 19.36 -11.32 26.90
N GLN A 167 20.31 -11.42 25.98
CA GLN A 167 20.61 -12.66 25.27
C GLN A 167 22.01 -12.60 24.69
N SER A 168 22.68 -13.76 24.59
CA SER A 168 23.86 -13.94 23.77
C SER A 168 23.64 -15.12 22.81
N GLU A 169 24.33 -15.07 21.69
CA GLU A 169 24.35 -16.14 20.70
C GLU A 169 25.78 -16.29 20.18
N ILE A 170 26.34 -17.52 20.28
CA ILE A 170 27.64 -17.84 19.74
C ILE A 170 27.50 -17.99 18.23
N VAL A 171 28.19 -17.13 17.48
CA VAL A 171 28.20 -17.16 16.02
C VAL A 171 29.22 -18.20 15.51
N ASN A 172 30.40 -18.15 16.09
CA ASN A 172 31.50 -19.13 15.92
C ASN A 172 32.43 -19.05 17.11
N ASP A 173 33.56 -19.82 17.09
CA ASP A 173 34.52 -19.92 18.19
C ASP A 173 35.17 -18.58 18.59
N GLU A 174 35.17 -17.59 17.66
CA GLU A 174 35.84 -16.30 17.85
C GLU A 174 34.83 -15.13 17.99
N LEU A 175 33.52 -15.37 17.80
CA LEU A 175 32.56 -14.29 17.70
C LEU A 175 31.26 -14.61 18.43
N VAL A 176 30.87 -13.74 19.36
CA VAL A 176 29.60 -13.82 20.09
C VAL A 176 28.77 -12.57 19.86
N MET A 177 27.51 -12.75 19.50
CA MET A 177 26.54 -11.70 19.45
C MET A 177 25.90 -11.50 20.83
N VAL A 178 25.97 -10.29 21.35
CA VAL A 178 25.32 -9.92 22.61
C VAL A 178 24.22 -8.90 22.36
N ARG A 179 23.01 -9.25 22.78
CA ARG A 179 21.84 -8.37 22.75
C ARG A 179 21.58 -7.77 24.14
N GLY A 180 21.54 -6.44 24.20
CA GLY A 180 21.22 -5.69 25.41
C GLY A 180 19.88 -4.95 25.30
N ALA A 181 19.28 -4.64 26.46
CA ALA A 181 18.16 -3.71 26.53
C ALA A 181 18.61 -2.27 26.26
N ARG A 182 17.73 -1.47 25.67
CA ARG A 182 17.89 -0.02 25.60
C ARG A 182 17.20 0.61 26.81
N LEU A 183 17.96 1.29 27.66
CA LEU A 183 17.42 1.99 28.83
C LEU A 183 16.81 3.34 28.44
N LYS A 184 17.38 4.00 27.44
CA LYS A 184 16.92 5.32 26.98
C LYS A 184 16.58 5.25 25.50
N VAL A 185 15.41 5.76 25.15
CA VAL A 185 14.97 5.91 23.77
C VAL A 185 14.74 7.40 23.51
N LYS A 186 15.48 7.96 22.57
CA LYS A 186 15.29 9.35 22.14
C LYS A 186 14.25 9.37 21.02
N LEU A 187 13.11 10.02 21.29
CA LEU A 187 12.02 10.19 20.32
C LEU A 187 12.26 11.47 19.50
N ASP A 188 13.25 11.43 18.62
CA ASP A 188 13.75 12.58 17.86
C ASP A 188 13.38 12.53 16.36
N LYS A 189 12.48 11.64 15.97
CA LYS A 189 12.03 11.57 14.59
C LYS A 189 10.91 12.56 14.31
N PRO A 190 11.00 13.34 13.21
CA PRO A 190 9.94 14.28 12.82
C PRO A 190 8.76 13.53 12.19
N ILE A 191 8.07 12.72 13.00
CA ILE A 191 6.98 11.84 12.54
C ILE A 191 5.84 12.61 11.86
N ALA A 192 5.61 13.87 12.28
CA ALA A 192 4.61 14.74 11.65
C ALA A 192 4.93 15.00 10.17
N VAL A 193 6.21 15.06 9.78
CA VAL A 193 6.62 15.20 8.37
C VAL A 193 6.22 13.96 7.57
N GLY A 194 6.59 12.77 8.05
CA GLY A 194 6.22 11.53 7.35
C GLY A 194 4.72 11.30 7.33
N PHE A 195 4.01 11.64 8.42
CA PHE A 195 2.55 11.62 8.47
C PHE A 195 1.94 12.54 7.39
N THR A 196 2.40 13.79 7.31
CA THR A 196 1.92 14.76 6.31
C THR A 196 2.16 14.26 4.88
N ILE A 197 3.34 13.68 4.59
CA ILE A 197 3.65 13.13 3.27
C ILE A 197 2.64 12.01 2.90
N LEU A 198 2.35 11.09 3.82
CA LEU A 198 1.37 10.02 3.60
C LEU A 198 -0.05 10.58 3.41
N GLU A 199 -0.44 11.56 4.21
CA GLU A 199 -1.74 12.19 4.10
C GLU A 199 -1.92 12.94 2.77
N ILE A 200 -0.91 13.67 2.32
CA ILE A 200 -0.95 14.37 1.02
C ILE A 200 -0.91 13.37 -0.14
N SER A 201 -0.20 12.26 -0.02
CA SER A 201 -0.26 11.17 -1.01
C SER A 201 -1.68 10.62 -1.15
N LYS A 202 -2.37 10.34 -0.05
CA LYS A 202 -3.79 9.93 -0.08
C LYS A 202 -4.69 11.00 -0.70
N LEU A 203 -4.46 12.26 -0.37
CA LEU A 203 -5.20 13.39 -0.94
C LEU A 203 -5.13 13.41 -2.48
N ILE A 204 -3.93 13.22 -3.05
CA ILE A 204 -3.72 13.19 -4.50
C ILE A 204 -4.52 12.03 -5.13
N MET A 205 -4.45 10.84 -4.51
CA MET A 205 -5.16 9.66 -4.99
C MET A 205 -6.68 9.84 -4.93
N TYR A 206 -7.22 10.35 -3.82
CA TYR A 206 -8.65 10.61 -3.68
C TYR A 206 -9.14 11.69 -4.66
N ARG A 207 -8.38 12.78 -4.85
CA ARG A 207 -8.74 13.82 -5.82
C ARG A 207 -8.78 13.27 -7.22
N PHE A 208 -7.78 12.53 -7.65
CA PHE A 208 -7.77 11.96 -8.97
C PHE A 208 -8.96 11.00 -9.18
N TYR A 209 -9.27 10.17 -8.18
CA TYR A 209 -10.40 9.27 -8.27
C TYR A 209 -11.74 9.98 -8.26
N TYR A 210 -12.01 10.83 -7.27
CA TYR A 210 -13.33 11.45 -7.11
C TYR A 210 -13.55 12.70 -7.96
N GLU A 211 -12.52 13.56 -8.07
CA GLU A 211 -12.67 14.87 -8.75
C GLU A 211 -12.32 14.79 -10.24
N TYR A 212 -11.63 13.73 -10.71
CA TYR A 212 -11.38 13.51 -12.13
C TYR A 212 -12.11 12.27 -12.66
N LEU A 213 -11.77 11.04 -12.22
CA LEU A 213 -12.34 9.82 -12.79
C LEU A 213 -13.85 9.72 -12.56
N LYS A 214 -14.33 9.85 -11.33
CA LYS A 214 -15.77 9.79 -11.02
C LYS A 214 -16.52 11.00 -11.58
N ALA A 215 -15.93 12.18 -11.63
CA ALA A 215 -16.56 13.36 -12.25
C ALA A 215 -16.74 13.19 -13.76
N LYS A 216 -15.77 12.59 -14.47
CA LYS A 216 -15.84 12.38 -15.92
C LYS A 216 -16.71 11.17 -16.32
N TYR A 217 -16.56 10.05 -15.62
CA TYR A 217 -17.17 8.78 -16.02
C TYR A 217 -18.38 8.36 -15.19
N VAL A 218 -18.59 9.01 -14.05
CA VAL A 218 -19.70 8.73 -13.11
C VAL A 218 -19.75 7.22 -12.75
N GLU A 219 -20.83 6.52 -13.13
CA GLU A 219 -20.99 5.07 -12.89
C GLU A 219 -20.18 4.18 -13.85
N ARG A 220 -19.73 4.73 -14.97
CA ARG A 220 -18.90 4.03 -15.95
C ARG A 220 -17.43 3.85 -15.53
N CYS A 221 -17.08 4.24 -14.30
CA CYS A 221 -15.77 3.99 -13.71
C CYS A 221 -15.92 3.16 -12.43
N THR A 222 -15.39 1.95 -12.44
CA THR A 222 -15.33 1.06 -11.26
C THR A 222 -13.89 0.87 -10.84
N LEU A 223 -13.58 1.08 -9.56
CA LEU A 223 -12.25 0.80 -9.00
C LEU A 223 -12.10 -0.69 -8.73
N LEU A 224 -11.15 -1.34 -9.40
CA LEU A 224 -10.86 -2.76 -9.25
C LEU A 224 -9.87 -3.02 -8.11
N PHE A 225 -8.81 -2.22 -8.01
CA PHE A 225 -7.93 -2.22 -6.84
C PHE A 225 -7.15 -0.91 -6.71
N THR A 226 -6.61 -0.66 -5.51
CA THR A 226 -5.63 0.39 -5.24
C THR A 226 -4.49 -0.16 -4.39
N ASP A 227 -3.27 0.29 -4.64
CA ASP A 227 -2.09 -0.04 -3.80
C ASP A 227 -1.24 1.20 -3.59
N THR A 228 -1.53 1.95 -2.53
CA THR A 228 -0.81 3.15 -2.05
C THR A 228 -0.84 4.32 -3.04
N ASP A 229 -0.20 4.20 -4.19
CA ASP A 229 0.04 5.23 -5.20
C ASP A 229 -0.42 4.80 -6.61
N SER A 230 -1.23 3.75 -6.69
CA SER A 230 -1.77 3.24 -7.95
C SER A 230 -3.25 2.92 -7.85
N LEU A 231 -3.95 3.14 -8.95
CA LEU A 231 -5.36 2.77 -9.16
C LEU A 231 -5.45 1.85 -10.38
N CYS A 232 -6.28 0.82 -10.28
CA CYS A 232 -6.71 0.03 -11.43
C CYS A 232 -8.22 0.18 -11.55
N CYS A 233 -8.66 0.77 -12.64
CA CYS A 233 -10.06 1.06 -12.89
C CYS A 233 -10.56 0.36 -14.15
N LEU A 234 -11.78 -0.12 -14.11
CA LEU A 234 -12.56 -0.45 -15.30
C LEU A 234 -13.28 0.84 -15.72
N ILE A 235 -13.02 1.29 -16.94
CA ILE A 235 -13.62 2.50 -17.50
C ILE A 235 -14.32 2.15 -18.79
N GLU A 236 -15.62 2.44 -18.87
CA GLU A 236 -16.44 2.27 -20.07
C GLU A 236 -16.43 3.58 -20.86
N THR A 237 -15.69 3.60 -21.95
CA THR A 237 -15.55 4.74 -22.87
C THR A 237 -15.29 4.26 -24.29
N GLN A 238 -15.53 5.12 -25.28
CA GLN A 238 -15.23 4.81 -26.68
C GLN A 238 -13.72 4.78 -26.92
N ASP A 239 -13.00 5.79 -26.48
CA ASP A 239 -11.54 5.87 -26.54
C ASP A 239 -10.95 6.56 -25.31
N LEU A 240 -10.26 5.74 -24.49
CA LEU A 240 -9.58 6.23 -23.28
C LEU A 240 -8.47 7.25 -23.60
N TYR A 241 -7.79 7.09 -24.72
CA TYR A 241 -6.66 7.97 -25.07
C TYR A 241 -7.13 9.32 -25.58
N GLU A 242 -8.28 9.36 -26.27
CA GLU A 242 -8.96 10.60 -26.62
C GLU A 242 -9.39 11.35 -25.36
N ASP A 243 -10.03 10.64 -24.43
CA ASP A 243 -10.41 11.17 -23.12
C ASP A 243 -9.22 11.74 -22.32
N MET A 244 -8.06 11.09 -22.40
CA MET A 244 -6.82 11.56 -21.74
C MET A 244 -6.27 12.80 -22.43
N SER A 245 -6.44 12.97 -23.75
CA SER A 245 -5.91 14.10 -24.51
C SER A 245 -6.51 15.43 -24.07
N GLU A 246 -7.76 15.44 -23.62
CA GLU A 246 -8.46 16.62 -23.09
C GLU A 246 -7.86 17.13 -21.77
N ASN A 247 -7.13 16.25 -21.03
CA ASN A 247 -6.63 16.53 -19.68
C ASN A 247 -5.20 16.01 -19.48
N LEU A 248 -4.32 16.21 -20.46
CA LEU A 248 -2.92 15.75 -20.42
C LEU A 248 -2.15 16.22 -19.18
N ASP A 249 -2.59 17.33 -18.58
CA ASP A 249 -1.99 17.81 -17.33
C ASP A 249 -2.07 16.84 -16.16
N HIS A 250 -2.98 15.87 -16.18
CA HIS A 250 -3.04 14.84 -15.17
C HIS A 250 -2.04 13.69 -15.39
N PHE A 251 -1.48 13.56 -16.59
CA PHE A 251 -0.78 12.36 -17.02
C PHE A 251 0.70 12.57 -17.37
N ASP A 252 1.50 11.55 -17.06
CA ASP A 252 2.85 11.34 -17.63
C ASP A 252 2.74 10.25 -18.69
N THR A 253 2.74 10.65 -19.97
CA THR A 253 2.63 9.75 -21.12
C THR A 253 4.00 9.42 -21.75
N SER A 254 5.08 9.70 -21.06
CA SER A 254 6.45 9.50 -21.58
C SER A 254 6.86 8.04 -21.79
N ASN A 255 6.03 7.08 -21.40
CA ASN A 255 6.23 5.64 -21.66
C ASN A 255 5.33 5.07 -22.76
N PHE A 256 4.58 5.94 -23.45
CA PHE A 256 3.85 5.55 -24.64
C PHE A 256 4.84 5.31 -25.79
N ALA A 257 4.43 4.64 -26.83
CA ALA A 257 5.25 4.53 -28.04
C ALA A 257 5.45 5.92 -28.66
N SER A 258 6.63 6.19 -29.20
CA SER A 258 6.98 7.54 -29.73
C SER A 258 6.09 7.99 -30.89
N ASN A 259 5.46 7.06 -31.59
CA ASN A 259 4.48 7.31 -32.65
C ASN A 259 3.03 7.42 -32.15
N HIS A 260 2.79 7.34 -30.85
CA HIS A 260 1.45 7.47 -30.28
C HIS A 260 1.04 8.94 -30.22
N ALA A 261 -0.19 9.28 -30.58
CA ALA A 261 -0.68 10.67 -30.65
C ALA A 261 -0.53 11.44 -29.33
N GLN A 262 -0.68 10.80 -28.18
CA GLN A 262 -0.52 11.42 -26.86
C GLN A 262 0.89 11.24 -26.27
N TYR A 263 1.89 10.78 -27.02
CA TYR A 263 3.27 10.73 -26.51
C TYR A 263 3.80 12.14 -26.17
N SER A 264 4.26 12.32 -24.94
CA SER A 264 4.85 13.56 -24.48
C SER A 264 5.87 13.32 -23.39
N THR A 265 6.95 14.09 -23.39
CA THR A 265 7.95 14.12 -22.34
C THR A 265 7.73 15.26 -21.33
N GLN A 266 6.76 16.14 -21.55
CA GLN A 266 6.49 17.32 -20.74
C GLN A 266 6.32 17.01 -19.26
N ASN A 267 5.53 15.98 -18.93
CA ASN A 267 5.25 15.56 -17.57
C ASN A 267 6.13 14.39 -17.10
N LYS A 268 7.23 14.09 -17.79
CA LYS A 268 8.10 12.96 -17.46
C LYS A 268 8.64 13.06 -16.05
N ARG A 269 8.21 12.13 -15.19
CA ARG A 269 8.61 12.02 -13.77
C ARG A 269 8.28 13.28 -12.94
N VAL A 270 7.22 13.98 -13.28
CA VAL A 270 6.70 15.08 -12.48
C VAL A 270 5.84 14.52 -11.36
N LEU A 271 6.04 14.99 -10.12
CA LEU A 271 5.27 14.55 -8.96
C LEU A 271 3.79 14.91 -9.11
N GLY A 272 2.91 13.98 -8.73
CA GLY A 272 1.46 14.15 -8.80
C GLY A 272 0.84 13.88 -10.17
N LYS A 273 1.65 13.51 -11.19
CA LYS A 273 1.15 13.08 -12.50
C LYS A 273 1.01 11.56 -12.53
N PHE A 274 -0.08 11.08 -13.14
CA PHE A 274 -0.37 9.66 -13.25
C PHE A 274 0.22 9.07 -14.53
N LYS A 275 0.81 7.89 -14.39
CA LYS A 275 1.48 7.19 -15.49
C LYS A 275 0.86 5.82 -15.68
N SER A 276 0.54 5.46 -16.92
CA SER A 276 0.08 4.11 -17.23
C SER A 276 1.19 3.08 -16.96
N GLU A 277 0.89 2.07 -16.13
CA GLU A 277 1.81 0.96 -15.87
C GLU A 277 2.04 0.08 -17.11
N THR A 278 1.12 0.11 -18.06
CA THR A 278 1.15 -0.68 -19.29
C THR A 278 1.43 0.16 -20.55
N GLY A 279 1.74 1.46 -20.36
CA GLY A 279 1.94 2.40 -21.47
C GLY A 279 0.67 2.55 -22.33
N SER A 280 0.83 2.52 -23.65
CA SER A 280 -0.28 2.59 -24.61
C SER A 280 -0.97 1.25 -24.89
N SER A 281 -0.81 0.26 -24.02
CA SER A 281 -1.43 -1.08 -24.20
C SER A 281 -2.37 -1.35 -23.02
N PRO A 282 -3.67 -1.04 -23.12
CA PRO A 282 -4.59 -1.22 -22.00
C PRO A 282 -4.77 -2.70 -21.65
N PRO A 283 -4.87 -3.03 -20.36
CA PRO A 283 -5.26 -4.38 -19.97
C PRO A 283 -6.66 -4.71 -20.44
N LYS A 284 -6.91 -5.97 -20.81
CA LYS A 284 -8.24 -6.46 -21.19
C LYS A 284 -8.92 -7.27 -20.10
N GLU A 285 -8.13 -7.89 -19.23
CA GLU A 285 -8.67 -8.71 -18.15
C GLU A 285 -7.95 -8.41 -16.83
N PHE A 286 -8.74 -8.37 -15.78
CA PHE A 286 -8.26 -8.24 -14.40
C PHE A 286 -8.95 -9.27 -13.51
N VAL A 287 -8.16 -9.93 -12.65
CA VAL A 287 -8.67 -10.80 -11.60
C VAL A 287 -7.98 -10.44 -10.29
N GLY A 288 -8.76 -9.95 -9.33
CA GLY A 288 -8.31 -9.64 -7.97
C GLY A 288 -8.88 -10.64 -6.99
N LEU A 289 -8.02 -11.38 -6.26
CA LEU A 289 -8.46 -12.29 -5.22
C LEU A 289 -8.46 -11.61 -3.84
N ARG A 290 -7.46 -10.81 -3.58
CA ARG A 290 -7.32 -9.98 -2.36
C ARG A 290 -6.18 -8.99 -2.51
N ALA A 291 -5.98 -8.15 -1.50
CA ALA A 291 -4.89 -7.16 -1.48
C ALA A 291 -3.53 -7.79 -1.82
N LYS A 292 -2.85 -7.27 -2.86
CA LYS A 292 -1.56 -7.74 -3.40
C LYS A 292 -1.59 -9.19 -3.93
N MET A 293 -2.78 -9.67 -4.34
CA MET A 293 -2.96 -10.96 -5.00
C MET A 293 -3.92 -10.80 -6.17
N TYR A 294 -3.35 -10.50 -7.34
CA TYR A 294 -4.09 -10.20 -8.55
C TYR A 294 -3.33 -10.57 -9.82
N SER A 295 -4.05 -10.67 -10.92
CA SER A 295 -3.49 -10.81 -12.26
C SER A 295 -4.14 -9.81 -13.22
N LEU A 296 -3.28 -9.09 -13.94
CA LEU A 296 -3.64 -8.12 -14.98
C LEU A 296 -3.11 -8.65 -16.31
N HIS A 297 -4.01 -8.91 -17.26
CA HIS A 297 -3.67 -9.48 -18.54
C HIS A 297 -3.71 -8.45 -19.67
N VAL A 298 -2.61 -8.33 -20.43
CA VAL A 298 -2.43 -7.43 -21.56
C VAL A 298 -2.12 -8.26 -22.79
N PRO A 299 -3.13 -8.74 -23.56
CA PRO A 299 -2.91 -9.62 -24.71
C PRO A 299 -2.04 -8.99 -25.80
N SER A 300 -2.22 -7.70 -26.08
CA SER A 300 -1.45 -6.92 -27.06
C SER A 300 0.03 -6.73 -26.70
N ALA A 301 0.37 -6.87 -25.42
CA ALA A 301 1.72 -6.72 -24.90
C ALA A 301 1.94 -7.66 -23.71
N PRO A 302 2.13 -8.98 -23.93
CA PRO A 302 2.20 -9.97 -22.84
C PRO A 302 3.29 -9.69 -21.79
N SER A 303 4.40 -9.06 -22.19
CA SER A 303 5.48 -8.65 -21.28
C SER A 303 5.06 -7.58 -20.26
N LYS A 304 3.99 -6.85 -20.55
CA LYS A 304 3.39 -5.83 -19.65
C LYS A 304 2.31 -6.42 -18.74
N SER A 305 1.91 -7.67 -18.94
CA SER A 305 1.00 -8.37 -18.03
C SER A 305 1.63 -8.51 -16.65
N GLN A 306 0.83 -8.32 -15.61
CA GLN A 306 1.31 -8.34 -14.23
C GLN A 306 0.64 -9.45 -13.42
N LYS A 307 1.41 -10.12 -12.59
CA LYS A 307 0.90 -11.11 -11.62
C LYS A 307 1.53 -10.84 -10.27
N LYS A 308 0.72 -10.76 -9.23
CA LYS A 308 1.14 -10.58 -7.85
C LYS A 308 0.53 -11.66 -6.97
N ALA A 309 1.34 -12.28 -6.15
CA ALA A 309 0.90 -13.22 -5.11
C ALA A 309 1.74 -12.97 -3.86
N LYS A 310 1.17 -12.22 -2.91
CA LYS A 310 1.87 -11.79 -1.69
C LYS A 310 2.43 -12.99 -0.91
N GLY A 311 3.71 -12.95 -0.61
CA GLY A 311 4.41 -13.99 0.15
C GLY A 311 5.08 -15.07 -0.72
N ILE A 312 4.84 -15.04 -2.04
CA ILE A 312 5.48 -15.92 -3.02
C ILE A 312 6.57 -15.14 -3.77
N LYS A 313 7.67 -15.80 -4.10
CA LYS A 313 8.76 -15.16 -4.85
C LYS A 313 8.28 -14.71 -6.24
N LYS A 314 8.57 -13.47 -6.63
CA LYS A 314 8.20 -12.88 -7.93
C LYS A 314 8.62 -13.76 -9.11
N HIS A 315 9.85 -14.30 -9.08
CA HIS A 315 10.33 -15.22 -10.12
C HIS A 315 9.44 -16.46 -10.26
N PHE A 316 9.04 -17.08 -9.11
CA PHE A 316 8.16 -18.25 -9.13
C PHE A 316 6.79 -17.90 -9.72
N VAL A 317 6.18 -16.79 -9.29
CA VAL A 317 4.88 -16.32 -9.80
C VAL A 317 4.94 -16.10 -11.30
N ASN A 318 5.97 -15.40 -11.78
CA ASN A 318 6.11 -15.10 -13.22
C ASN A 318 6.28 -16.37 -14.06
N LYS A 319 7.04 -17.36 -13.57
CA LYS A 319 7.36 -18.59 -14.31
C LYS A 319 6.26 -19.67 -14.25
N HIS A 320 5.62 -19.81 -13.09
CA HIS A 320 4.77 -20.99 -12.80
C HIS A 320 3.30 -20.67 -12.56
N VAL A 321 2.92 -19.40 -12.38
CA VAL A 321 1.52 -19.02 -12.16
C VAL A 321 0.97 -18.36 -13.41
N ARG A 322 -0.16 -18.87 -13.92
CA ARG A 322 -0.85 -18.37 -15.11
C ARG A 322 -2.05 -17.52 -14.71
N HIS A 323 -2.46 -16.61 -15.59
CA HIS A 323 -3.67 -15.79 -15.40
C HIS A 323 -4.91 -16.65 -15.16
N GLN A 324 -5.08 -17.72 -15.94
CA GLN A 324 -6.20 -18.66 -15.82
C GLN A 324 -6.34 -19.25 -14.42
N GLN A 325 -5.23 -19.49 -13.69
CA GLN A 325 -5.30 -20.01 -12.32
C GLN A 325 -5.92 -19.01 -11.33
N PHE A 326 -5.76 -17.70 -11.55
CA PHE A 326 -6.49 -16.68 -10.77
C PHE A 326 -7.99 -16.73 -11.08
N VAL A 327 -8.36 -16.88 -12.36
CA VAL A 327 -9.77 -17.04 -12.78
C VAL A 327 -10.38 -18.28 -12.14
N ASP A 328 -9.67 -19.41 -12.18
CA ASP A 328 -10.16 -20.68 -11.66
C ASP A 328 -10.37 -20.60 -10.13
N VAL A 329 -9.40 -20.00 -9.40
CA VAL A 329 -9.52 -19.81 -7.95
C VAL A 329 -10.69 -18.88 -7.60
N LEU A 330 -10.92 -17.81 -8.38
CA LEU A 330 -12.06 -16.92 -8.17
C LEU A 330 -13.39 -17.65 -8.40
N ARG A 331 -13.52 -18.39 -9.52
CA ARG A 331 -14.78 -19.04 -9.91
C ARG A 331 -15.13 -20.25 -9.06
N ARG A 332 -14.12 -21.04 -8.69
CA ARG A 332 -14.34 -22.29 -7.94
C ARG A 332 -14.27 -22.14 -6.44
N ALA A 333 -13.79 -20.97 -5.94
CA ALA A 333 -13.73 -20.56 -4.55
C ALA A 333 -13.01 -21.52 -3.57
N THR A 334 -13.03 -22.82 -3.84
CA THR A 334 -12.49 -23.88 -2.97
C THR A 334 -11.08 -24.34 -3.36
N GLU A 335 -10.59 -23.96 -4.53
CA GLU A 335 -9.26 -24.39 -4.98
C GLU A 335 -8.17 -23.46 -4.47
N HIS A 336 -7.24 -24.05 -3.72
CA HIS A 336 -6.04 -23.38 -3.26
C HIS A 336 -4.85 -23.87 -4.09
N THR A 337 -4.14 -22.95 -4.72
CA THR A 337 -2.90 -23.27 -5.41
C THR A 337 -1.74 -23.22 -4.42
N THR A 338 -1.09 -24.36 -4.21
CA THR A 338 0.11 -24.44 -3.38
C THR A 338 1.36 -24.35 -4.23
N SER A 339 2.34 -23.55 -3.79
CA SER A 339 3.63 -23.42 -4.44
C SER A 339 4.73 -24.07 -3.59
N LYS A 340 5.57 -24.90 -4.23
CA LYS A 340 6.81 -25.41 -3.63
C LYS A 340 7.99 -24.68 -4.27
N PHE A 341 8.87 -24.11 -3.47
CA PHE A 341 10.04 -23.40 -3.95
C PHE A 341 11.18 -23.46 -2.93
N ARG A 342 12.41 -23.41 -3.43
CA ARG A 342 13.61 -23.36 -2.61
C ARG A 342 13.94 -21.91 -2.25
N CYS A 343 14.37 -21.68 -1.02
CA CYS A 343 14.86 -20.39 -0.57
C CYS A 343 16.01 -20.55 0.43
N PHE A 344 16.85 -19.54 0.49
CA PHE A 344 17.86 -19.45 1.54
C PHE A 344 17.20 -19.00 2.85
N ARG A 345 17.52 -19.69 3.93
CA ARG A 345 17.19 -19.28 5.30
C ARG A 345 18.42 -19.33 6.18
N SER A 346 18.58 -18.31 6.99
CA SER A 346 19.55 -18.31 8.06
C SER A 346 18.88 -18.80 9.34
N THR A 347 19.48 -19.82 9.96
CA THR A 347 19.08 -20.31 11.28
C THR A 347 20.36 -20.36 12.12
N LYS A 348 20.43 -19.59 13.20
CA LYS A 348 21.63 -19.43 14.05
C LYS A 348 22.89 -19.13 13.21
N HIS A 349 22.75 -18.17 12.29
CA HIS A 349 23.78 -17.71 11.34
C HIS A 349 24.27 -18.73 10.30
N VAL A 350 23.77 -19.96 10.32
CA VAL A 350 24.03 -20.95 9.26
C VAL A 350 23.01 -20.74 8.15
N ILE A 351 23.47 -20.53 6.93
CA ILE A 351 22.63 -20.35 5.74
C ILE A 351 22.34 -21.71 5.13
N ASN A 352 21.06 -22.06 5.09
CA ASN A 352 20.59 -23.31 4.52
C ASN A 352 19.67 -23.06 3.32
N THR A 353 19.73 -23.92 2.33
CA THR A 353 18.71 -24.02 1.29
C THR A 353 17.57 -24.88 1.83
N VAL A 354 16.40 -24.30 1.99
CA VAL A 354 15.20 -25.01 2.46
C VAL A 354 14.12 -25.03 1.39
N GLU A 355 13.43 -26.15 1.28
CA GLU A 355 12.22 -26.24 0.47
C GLU A 355 11.02 -25.79 1.30
N MET A 356 10.22 -24.91 0.73
CA MET A 356 9.03 -24.36 1.38
C MET A 356 7.79 -24.62 0.52
N SER A 357 6.73 -25.07 1.16
CA SER A 357 5.38 -25.09 0.59
C SER A 357 4.57 -23.95 1.16
N LYS A 358 3.96 -23.13 0.30
CA LYS A 358 3.09 -22.02 0.68
C LYS A 358 1.84 -22.00 -0.17
N LEU A 359 0.73 -21.58 0.45
CA LEU A 359 -0.47 -21.21 -0.28
C LEU A 359 -0.16 -20.04 -1.23
N CYS A 360 -0.33 -20.25 -2.52
CA CYS A 360 0.00 -19.27 -3.55
C CYS A 360 -1.19 -18.38 -3.87
N LEU A 361 -2.33 -18.98 -4.20
CA LEU A 361 -3.57 -18.27 -4.54
C LEU A 361 -4.69 -18.71 -3.59
N CYS A 362 -5.54 -17.75 -3.19
CA CYS A 362 -6.70 -17.98 -2.34
C CYS A 362 -7.70 -16.84 -2.50
N ALA A 363 -8.96 -17.17 -2.69
CA ALA A 363 -10.04 -16.18 -2.86
C ALA A 363 -10.50 -15.54 -1.53
N PHE A 364 -10.04 -16.03 -0.38
CA PHE A 364 -10.39 -15.44 0.91
C PHE A 364 -9.80 -14.05 1.09
N ASP A 365 -10.65 -13.06 1.35
CA ASP A 365 -10.26 -11.72 1.81
C ASP A 365 -11.09 -11.33 3.03
N ASP A 366 -10.46 -10.62 3.97
CA ASP A 366 -11.07 -10.11 5.19
C ASP A 366 -11.02 -8.58 5.28
N LYS A 367 -10.74 -7.89 4.18
CA LYS A 367 -10.76 -6.43 4.12
C LYS A 367 -12.06 -5.85 3.56
N ARG A 368 -12.87 -6.69 2.94
CA ARG A 368 -14.18 -6.34 2.42
C ARG A 368 -15.17 -7.46 2.67
N TYR A 369 -16.43 -7.12 2.77
CA TYR A 369 -17.51 -8.11 2.85
C TYR A 369 -17.78 -8.64 1.44
N ILE A 370 -17.46 -9.90 1.18
CA ILE A 370 -17.67 -10.55 -0.12
C ILE A 370 -19.13 -11.03 -0.19
N LEU A 371 -19.83 -10.66 -1.26
CA LEU A 371 -21.20 -11.10 -1.50
C LEU A 371 -21.26 -12.57 -1.93
N ASP A 372 -22.45 -13.14 -2.00
CA ASP A 372 -22.67 -14.57 -2.28
C ASP A 372 -22.22 -15.01 -3.67
N ASP A 373 -22.09 -14.08 -4.63
CA ASP A 373 -21.53 -14.34 -5.96
C ASP A 373 -20.00 -14.54 -5.95
N GLY A 374 -19.33 -14.28 -4.80
CA GLY A 374 -17.89 -14.41 -4.64
C GLY A 374 -17.05 -13.35 -5.37
N VAL A 375 -17.67 -12.38 -6.02
CA VAL A 375 -17.01 -11.35 -6.85
C VAL A 375 -17.28 -9.96 -6.33
N ARG A 376 -18.54 -9.57 -6.20
CA ARG A 376 -18.93 -8.26 -5.70
C ARG A 376 -18.64 -8.16 -4.20
N THR A 377 -18.28 -6.94 -3.76
CA THR A 377 -17.93 -6.71 -2.38
C THR A 377 -18.51 -5.40 -1.87
N LEU A 378 -18.80 -5.35 -0.57
CA LEU A 378 -19.16 -4.12 0.13
C LEU A 378 -18.07 -3.74 1.13
N ALA A 379 -17.84 -2.46 1.30
CA ALA A 379 -17.01 -1.98 2.38
C ALA A 379 -17.71 -2.20 3.73
N TYR A 380 -16.97 -2.57 4.78
CA TYR A 380 -17.55 -2.70 6.12
C TYR A 380 -18.21 -1.40 6.56
N GLY A 381 -19.35 -1.50 7.22
CA GLY A 381 -20.18 -0.37 7.62
C GLY A 381 -21.18 0.08 6.57
N HIS A 382 -21.20 -0.49 5.38
CA HIS A 382 -22.19 -0.21 4.35
C HIS A 382 -23.61 -0.46 4.91
N TYR A 383 -24.56 0.45 4.61
CA TYR A 383 -25.93 0.36 5.18
C TYR A 383 -26.63 -0.96 4.85
N LEU A 384 -26.35 -1.58 3.71
CA LEU A 384 -26.87 -2.91 3.34
C LEU A 384 -26.37 -4.07 4.23
N LEU A 385 -25.33 -3.86 5.03
CA LEU A 385 -24.80 -4.86 5.97
C LEU A 385 -25.41 -4.73 7.39
N ARG A 386 -26.23 -3.73 7.61
CA ARG A 386 -26.97 -3.55 8.88
C ARG A 386 -28.18 -4.48 8.84
N LYS A 387 -28.20 -5.45 9.75
CA LYS A 387 -29.34 -6.34 9.95
C LYS A 387 -30.35 -5.70 10.88
#